data_25bb6e6bdf6581954dfa694d246420e3
#
_entry.id   25bb6e6bdf6581954dfa694d246420e3
#
_cell.length_a   1.000
_cell.length_b   1.000
_cell.length_c   1.000
_cell.angle_alpha   90.00
_cell.angle_beta   90.00
_cell.angle_gamma   90.00
#
_symmetry.space_group_name_H-M   'P 1'
#
loop_
_entity.id
_entity.type
_entity.pdbx_description
1 polymer ?
#
loop_
_entity_poly.entity_id
_entity_poly.type
_entity_poly.pdbx_seq_one_letter_code
_entity_poly.pdbx_strand_id
1 'polypeptide(L)'
;TRIAEIITELAREEGIAFQSASAQYQTFLTRCRRERLIGPMPDMRAFRRRFAVAGAGLAELDEALQARIMQLAGAVEEDLLGPFLVIAKAAHAGETQVDEAALARAYGTSSPGRIRRLLDHLERQGLVVVREDFGGDRTIMVPGLEPLADG
;
A
#
# COMPACT_ATOMS: atom_id res chain seq x y z
N THR A 1 7.75 16.71 -8.65
CA THR A 1 8.94 16.44 -9.50
C THR A 1 8.61 15.40 -10.55
N ARG A 2 9.37 15.36 -11.61
CA ARG A 2 9.15 14.37 -12.67
C ARG A 2 9.42 12.95 -12.15
N ILE A 3 10.37 12.78 -11.26
CA ILE A 3 10.64 11.47 -10.64
C ILE A 3 9.40 10.96 -9.91
N ALA A 4 8.75 11.80 -9.12
CA ALA A 4 7.53 11.43 -8.40
C ALA A 4 6.39 11.08 -9.37
N GLU A 5 6.27 11.81 -10.46
CA GLU A 5 5.27 11.54 -11.49
C GLU A 5 5.51 10.19 -12.16
N ILE A 6 6.77 9.84 -12.46
CA ILE A 6 7.10 8.54 -13.05
C ILE A 6 6.72 7.39 -12.11
N ILE A 7 7.00 7.54 -10.82
CA ILE A 7 6.61 6.52 -9.83
C ILE A 7 5.09 6.35 -9.81
N THR A 8 4.35 7.46 -9.81
CA THR A 8 2.88 7.42 -9.81
C THR A 8 2.32 6.79 -11.08
N GLU A 9 2.87 7.15 -12.24
CA GLU A 9 2.47 6.56 -13.52
C GLU A 9 2.73 5.05 -13.53
N LEU A 10 3.91 4.64 -13.06
CA LEU A 10 4.30 3.25 -13.01
C LEU A 10 3.36 2.44 -12.09
N ALA A 11 3.02 3.01 -10.93
CA ALA A 11 2.15 2.35 -9.96
C ALA A 11 0.73 2.11 -10.50
N ARG A 12 0.31 2.86 -11.51
CA ARG A 12 -1.02 2.72 -12.14
C ARG A 12 -1.05 1.73 -13.30
N GLU A 13 0.11 1.29 -13.78
CA GLU A 13 0.15 0.36 -14.91
C GLU A 13 -0.31 -1.04 -14.52
N GLU A 14 -1.10 -1.66 -15.39
CA GLU A 14 -1.50 -3.04 -15.18
C GLU A 14 -0.28 -3.96 -15.32
N GLY A 15 -0.25 -4.99 -14.52
CA GLY A 15 0.81 -5.98 -14.55
C GLY A 15 2.03 -5.63 -13.71
N ILE A 16 2.29 -4.34 -13.46
CA ILE A 16 3.46 -3.95 -12.66
C ILE A 16 3.37 -4.47 -11.23
N ALA A 17 2.16 -4.53 -10.69
CA ALA A 17 1.92 -4.95 -9.30
C ALA A 17 2.40 -6.37 -9.02
N PHE A 18 2.41 -7.23 -10.04
CA PHE A 18 2.77 -8.64 -9.89
C PHE A 18 4.22 -8.93 -10.26
N GLN A 19 4.99 -7.91 -10.63
CA GLN A 19 6.43 -8.04 -10.85
C GLN A 19 7.18 -8.00 -9.52
N SER A 20 8.40 -8.53 -9.52
CA SER A 20 9.25 -8.43 -8.33
C SER A 20 9.61 -6.97 -8.06
N ALA A 21 9.94 -6.66 -6.80
CA ALA A 21 10.39 -5.32 -6.43
C ALA A 21 11.62 -4.90 -7.23
N SER A 22 12.53 -5.84 -7.48
CA SER A 22 13.72 -5.59 -8.30
C SER A 22 13.36 -5.20 -9.74
N ALA A 23 12.41 -5.93 -10.35
CA ALA A 23 11.97 -5.63 -11.71
C ALA A 23 11.27 -4.27 -11.79
N GLN A 24 10.44 -3.95 -10.81
CA GLN A 24 9.76 -2.66 -10.72
C GLN A 24 10.78 -1.51 -10.64
N TYR A 25 11.79 -1.68 -9.80
CA TYR A 25 12.84 -0.67 -9.64
C TYR A 25 13.67 -0.48 -10.92
N GLN A 26 14.02 -1.58 -11.60
CA GLN A 26 14.75 -1.49 -12.85
C GLN A 26 13.93 -0.79 -13.95
N THR A 27 12.64 -1.06 -14.02
CA THR A 27 11.75 -0.35 -14.95
C THR A 27 11.73 1.14 -14.65
N PHE A 28 11.63 1.51 -13.37
CA PHE A 28 11.68 2.90 -12.94
C PHE A 28 12.98 3.57 -13.38
N LEU A 29 14.12 2.96 -13.10
CA LEU A 29 15.43 3.51 -13.49
C LEU A 29 15.56 3.67 -15.00
N THR A 30 15.06 2.70 -15.77
CA THR A 30 15.08 2.75 -17.22
C THR A 30 14.29 3.95 -17.75
N ARG A 31 13.10 4.21 -17.18
CA ARG A 31 12.30 5.36 -17.59
C ARG A 31 12.98 6.69 -17.26
N CYS A 32 13.58 6.77 -16.09
CA CYS A 32 14.33 7.97 -15.70
C CYS A 32 15.49 8.22 -16.66
N ARG A 33 16.22 7.18 -17.06
CA ARG A 33 17.31 7.31 -18.03
C ARG A 33 16.82 7.75 -19.40
N ARG A 34 15.67 7.23 -19.84
CA ARG A 34 15.08 7.65 -21.14
C ARG A 34 14.74 9.12 -21.17
N GLU A 35 14.32 9.68 -20.06
CA GLU A 35 14.00 11.10 -19.95
C GLU A 35 15.21 11.93 -19.54
N ARG A 36 16.39 11.31 -19.43
CA ARG A 36 17.66 11.98 -19.09
C ARG A 36 17.57 12.77 -17.78
N LEU A 37 16.85 12.22 -16.81
CA LEU A 37 16.73 12.85 -15.49
C LEU A 37 18.06 12.76 -14.76
N ILE A 38 18.51 13.92 -14.28
CA ILE A 38 19.76 14.07 -13.55
C ILE A 38 19.43 14.40 -12.10
N GLY A 39 20.21 13.90 -11.19
CA GLY A 39 20.06 14.18 -9.78
C GLY A 39 19.99 12.90 -8.97
N PRO A 40 19.87 13.02 -7.64
CA PRO A 40 19.84 11.84 -6.79
C PRO A 40 18.59 11.02 -7.06
N MET A 41 18.79 9.73 -7.39
CA MET A 41 17.70 8.78 -7.55
C MET A 41 17.40 8.13 -6.21
N PRO A 42 16.12 7.84 -5.93
CA PRO A 42 15.79 7.06 -4.73
C PRO A 42 16.44 5.69 -4.84
N ASP A 43 16.95 5.19 -3.72
CA ASP A 43 17.42 3.81 -3.67
C ASP A 43 16.23 2.85 -3.68
N MET A 44 16.52 1.54 -3.70
CA MET A 44 15.49 0.51 -3.75
C MET A 44 14.45 0.67 -2.63
N ARG A 45 14.90 0.92 -1.40
CA ARG A 45 14.02 1.07 -0.25
C ARG A 45 13.13 2.30 -0.38
N ALA A 46 13.71 3.44 -0.71
CA ALA A 46 12.95 4.68 -0.89
C ALA A 46 11.96 4.56 -2.06
N PHE A 47 12.38 3.92 -3.15
CA PHE A 47 11.49 3.66 -4.28
C PHE A 47 10.30 2.80 -3.85
N ARG A 48 10.54 1.69 -3.15
CA ARG A 48 9.46 0.79 -2.72
C ARG A 48 8.44 1.49 -1.84
N ARG A 49 8.89 2.35 -0.93
CA ARG A 49 7.98 3.12 -0.08
C ARG A 49 7.15 4.11 -0.88
N ARG A 50 7.77 4.84 -1.79
CA ARG A 50 7.05 5.79 -2.67
C ARG A 50 6.09 5.08 -3.61
N PHE A 51 6.48 3.93 -4.13
CA PHE A 51 5.65 3.11 -5.01
C PHE A 51 4.40 2.61 -4.27
N ALA A 52 4.57 2.13 -3.04
CA ALA A 52 3.46 1.68 -2.20
C ALA A 52 2.47 2.82 -1.89
N VAL A 53 2.97 4.00 -1.56
CA VAL A 53 2.15 5.18 -1.30
C VAL A 53 1.35 5.57 -2.55
N ALA A 54 2.01 5.60 -3.70
CA ALA A 54 1.36 5.95 -4.97
C ALA A 54 0.30 4.91 -5.35
N GLY A 55 0.63 3.62 -5.20
CA GLY A 55 -0.29 2.54 -5.52
C GLY A 55 -1.52 2.49 -4.63
N ALA A 56 -1.40 2.90 -3.39
CA ALA A 56 -2.53 2.98 -2.45
C ALA A 56 -3.40 4.23 -2.63
N GLY A 57 -2.95 5.19 -3.44
CA GLY A 57 -3.69 6.43 -3.66
C GLY A 57 -3.70 7.35 -2.44
N LEU A 58 -2.65 7.33 -1.64
CA LEU A 58 -2.58 8.10 -0.40
C LEU A 58 -2.63 9.60 -0.65
N ALA A 59 -2.17 10.06 -1.81
CA ALA A 59 -2.18 11.47 -2.18
C ALA A 59 -3.60 12.05 -2.29
N GLU A 60 -4.63 11.22 -2.41
CA GLU A 60 -6.03 11.65 -2.45
C GLU A 60 -6.56 12.09 -1.09
N LEU A 61 -5.85 11.76 -0.01
CA LEU A 61 -6.25 12.08 1.36
C LEU A 61 -5.65 13.43 1.77
N ASP A 62 -6.25 14.05 2.80
CA ASP A 62 -5.66 15.27 3.34
C ASP A 62 -4.30 15.01 3.97
N GLU A 63 -3.49 16.06 4.09
CA GLU A 63 -2.11 15.93 4.55
C GLU A 63 -1.99 15.42 5.98
N ALA A 64 -2.90 15.84 6.86
CA ALA A 64 -2.87 15.40 8.26
C ALA A 64 -3.13 13.89 8.36
N LEU A 65 -4.07 13.39 7.58
CA LEU A 65 -4.38 11.97 7.52
C LEU A 65 -3.24 11.17 6.90
N GLN A 66 -2.65 11.67 5.81
CA GLN A 66 -1.46 11.04 5.22
C GLN A 66 -0.35 10.90 6.24
N ALA A 67 -0.07 11.97 6.99
CA ALA A 67 0.97 11.96 8.02
C ALA A 67 0.65 10.94 9.12
N ARG A 68 -0.61 10.85 9.53
CA ARG A 68 -1.05 9.89 10.55
C ARG A 68 -0.86 8.46 10.08
N ILE A 69 -1.29 8.16 8.87
CA ILE A 69 -1.14 6.82 8.27
C ILE A 69 0.34 6.46 8.14
N MET A 70 1.18 7.39 7.66
CA MET A 70 2.61 7.14 7.51
C MET A 70 3.30 6.95 8.85
N GLN A 71 2.83 7.61 9.90
CA GLN A 71 3.33 7.39 11.25
C GLN A 71 3.05 5.97 11.73
N LEU A 72 1.82 5.49 11.51
CA LEU A 72 1.45 4.12 11.85
C LEU A 72 2.23 3.11 11.00
N ALA A 73 2.50 3.45 9.74
CA ALA A 73 3.22 2.60 8.81
C ALA A 73 4.73 2.54 9.07
N GLY A 74 5.24 3.37 9.96
CA GLY A 74 6.68 3.46 10.22
C GLY A 74 7.31 2.15 10.70
N ALA A 75 6.53 1.28 11.36
CA ALA A 75 6.98 -0.01 11.84
C ALA A 75 6.71 -1.15 10.85
N VAL A 76 6.11 -0.85 9.70
CA VAL A 76 5.73 -1.87 8.71
C VAL A 76 6.87 -2.12 7.74
N GLU A 77 7.19 -3.39 7.51
CA GLU A 77 8.21 -3.78 6.54
C GLU A 77 7.79 -3.39 5.12
N GLU A 78 8.77 -3.13 4.25
CA GLU A 78 8.51 -2.68 2.88
C GLU A 78 7.57 -3.62 2.12
N ASP A 79 7.71 -4.93 2.31
CA ASP A 79 6.88 -5.93 1.62
C ASP A 79 5.39 -5.82 2.00
N LEU A 80 5.12 -5.34 3.21
CA LEU A 80 3.77 -5.27 3.76
C LEU A 80 3.19 -3.86 3.68
N LEU A 81 4.01 -2.88 3.31
CA LEU A 81 3.60 -1.47 3.33
C LEU A 81 2.42 -1.21 2.39
N GLY A 82 2.50 -1.66 1.14
CA GLY A 82 1.42 -1.48 0.17
C GLY A 82 0.08 -2.00 0.67
N PRO A 83 -0.02 -3.27 1.07
CA PRO A 83 -1.24 -3.81 1.65
C PRO A 83 -1.72 -3.06 2.89
N PHE A 84 -0.82 -2.71 3.80
CA PHE A 84 -1.19 -1.95 4.99
C PHE A 84 -1.81 -0.59 4.64
N LEU A 85 -1.24 0.13 3.68
CA LEU A 85 -1.75 1.43 3.25
C LEU A 85 -3.14 1.32 2.61
N VAL A 86 -3.39 0.27 1.83
CA VAL A 86 -4.71 -0.02 1.25
C VAL A 86 -5.73 -0.23 2.36
N ILE A 87 -5.37 -1.04 3.36
CA ILE A 87 -6.24 -1.31 4.51
C ILE A 87 -6.52 -0.03 5.31
N ALA A 88 -5.49 0.76 5.58
CA ALA A 88 -5.62 1.98 6.36
C ALA A 88 -6.52 3.00 5.69
N LYS A 89 -6.36 3.19 4.38
CA LYS A 89 -7.20 4.09 3.61
C LYS A 89 -8.66 3.66 3.64
N ALA A 90 -8.92 2.37 3.42
CA ALA A 90 -10.27 1.82 3.44
C ALA A 90 -10.91 1.93 4.83
N ALA A 91 -10.16 1.62 5.89
CA ALA A 91 -10.66 1.69 7.26
C ALA A 91 -11.06 3.11 7.64
N HIS A 92 -10.28 4.11 7.24
CA HIS A 92 -10.61 5.51 7.49
C HIS A 92 -11.90 5.93 6.76
N ALA A 93 -12.11 5.43 5.55
CA ALA A 93 -13.32 5.70 4.77
C ALA A 93 -14.56 4.96 5.30
N GLY A 94 -14.41 4.14 6.35
CA GLY A 94 -15.50 3.35 6.89
C GLY A 94 -15.76 2.04 6.14
N GLU A 95 -14.91 1.71 5.18
CA GLU A 95 -14.98 0.45 4.45
C GLU A 95 -14.31 -0.63 5.29
N THR A 96 -15.11 -1.40 5.99
CA THR A 96 -14.60 -2.40 6.93
C THR A 96 -14.40 -3.77 6.30
N GLN A 97 -15.04 -4.04 5.18
CA GLN A 97 -14.85 -5.32 4.49
C GLN A 97 -13.55 -5.33 3.69
N VAL A 98 -12.92 -6.49 3.64
CA VAL A 98 -11.66 -6.67 2.92
C VAL A 98 -11.92 -6.71 1.43
N ASP A 99 -11.33 -5.79 0.68
CA ASP A 99 -11.24 -5.90 -0.77
C ASP A 99 -10.04 -6.79 -1.10
N GLU A 100 -10.30 -8.07 -1.28
CA GLU A 100 -9.24 -9.04 -1.53
C GLU A 100 -8.50 -8.78 -2.84
N ALA A 101 -9.19 -8.25 -3.86
CA ALA A 101 -8.55 -7.91 -5.13
C ALA A 101 -7.55 -6.76 -4.95
N ALA A 102 -7.92 -5.73 -4.20
CA ALA A 102 -7.02 -4.63 -3.91
C ALA A 102 -5.81 -5.07 -3.08
N LEU A 103 -6.02 -5.94 -2.10
CA LEU A 103 -4.93 -6.49 -1.30
C LEU A 103 -4.00 -7.37 -2.14
N ALA A 104 -4.57 -8.21 -3.00
CA ALA A 104 -3.79 -9.06 -3.90
C ALA A 104 -2.89 -8.22 -4.79
N ARG A 105 -3.44 -7.16 -5.37
CA ARG A 105 -2.68 -6.24 -6.21
C ARG A 105 -1.57 -5.53 -5.41
N ALA A 106 -1.89 -5.02 -4.23
CA ALA A 106 -0.92 -4.29 -3.40
C ALA A 106 0.21 -5.20 -2.89
N TYR A 107 -0.10 -6.47 -2.64
CA TYR A 107 0.89 -7.43 -2.17
C TYR A 107 1.63 -8.14 -3.33
N GLY A 108 1.09 -8.04 -4.54
CA GLY A 108 1.69 -8.68 -5.70
C GLY A 108 1.47 -10.19 -5.74
N THR A 109 0.32 -10.67 -5.25
CA THR A 109 -0.01 -12.08 -5.22
C THR A 109 -1.44 -12.34 -5.71
N SER A 110 -1.66 -13.51 -6.28
CA SER A 110 -3.00 -13.99 -6.59
C SER A 110 -3.44 -15.14 -5.65
N SER A 111 -2.66 -15.45 -4.62
CA SER A 111 -2.92 -16.56 -3.71
C SER A 111 -3.75 -16.11 -2.51
N PRO A 112 -4.98 -16.63 -2.33
CA PRO A 112 -5.78 -16.33 -1.14
C PRO A 112 -5.11 -16.75 0.17
N GLY A 113 -4.34 -17.82 0.15
CA GLY A 113 -3.59 -18.27 1.32
C GLY A 113 -2.51 -17.29 1.75
N ARG A 114 -1.83 -16.66 0.81
CA ARG A 114 -0.83 -15.63 1.12
C ARG A 114 -1.48 -14.38 1.71
N ILE A 115 -2.65 -14.00 1.21
CA ILE A 115 -3.38 -12.86 1.76
C ILE A 115 -3.82 -13.14 3.20
N ARG A 116 -4.30 -14.35 3.47
CA ARG A 116 -4.68 -14.74 4.83
C ARG A 116 -3.48 -14.68 5.79
N ARG A 117 -2.32 -15.19 5.35
CA ARG A 117 -1.09 -15.13 6.17
C ARG A 117 -0.63 -13.69 6.40
N LEU A 118 -0.77 -12.83 5.39
CA LEU A 118 -0.48 -11.41 5.51
C LEU A 118 -1.34 -10.77 6.59
N LEU A 119 -2.65 -10.99 6.56
CA LEU A 119 -3.58 -10.43 7.54
C LEU A 119 -3.27 -10.95 8.95
N ASP A 120 -3.00 -12.24 9.08
CA ASP A 120 -2.62 -12.85 10.37
C ASP A 120 -1.34 -12.21 10.91
N HIS A 121 -0.37 -11.96 10.05
CA HIS A 121 0.89 -11.34 10.44
C HIS A 121 0.69 -9.90 10.93
N LEU A 122 -0.08 -9.11 10.18
CA LEU A 122 -0.38 -7.73 10.58
C LEU A 122 -1.16 -7.68 11.89
N GLU A 123 -2.07 -8.64 12.10
CA GLU A 123 -2.83 -8.73 13.34
C GLU A 123 -1.95 -9.08 14.53
N ARG A 124 -1.03 -10.02 14.35
CA ARG A 124 -0.07 -10.39 15.39
C ARG A 124 0.84 -9.23 15.78
N GLN A 125 1.13 -8.34 14.85
CA GLN A 125 1.93 -7.13 15.12
C GLN A 125 1.10 -6.00 15.73
N GLY A 126 -0.21 -6.20 15.89
CA GLY A 126 -1.09 -5.17 16.46
C GLY A 126 -1.42 -4.03 15.49
N LEU A 127 -1.14 -4.20 14.21
CA LEU A 127 -1.37 -3.17 13.19
C LEU A 127 -2.80 -3.17 12.68
N VAL A 128 -3.46 -4.32 12.70
CA VAL A 128 -4.86 -4.46 12.32
C VAL A 128 -5.58 -5.37 13.30
N VAL A 129 -6.91 -5.25 13.35
CA VAL A 129 -7.80 -6.19 14.06
C VAL A 129 -8.74 -6.75 13.02
N VAL A 130 -8.73 -8.06 12.86
CA VAL A 130 -9.59 -8.77 11.89
C VAL A 130 -10.68 -9.49 12.65
N ARG A 131 -11.94 -9.26 12.26
CA ARG A 131 -13.07 -9.96 12.83
C ARG A 131 -13.83 -10.67 11.72
N GLU A 132 -14.24 -11.88 11.98
CA GLU A 132 -15.03 -12.68 11.06
C GLU A 132 -16.44 -12.86 11.64
N ASP A 133 -17.47 -12.57 10.84
CA ASP A 133 -18.85 -12.74 11.27
C ASP A 133 -19.33 -14.17 11.00
N PHE A 134 -20.61 -14.45 11.36
CA PHE A 134 -21.18 -15.77 11.20
C PHE A 134 -21.32 -16.22 9.74
N GLY A 135 -21.34 -15.26 8.82
CA GLY A 135 -21.40 -15.55 7.38
C GLY A 135 -20.03 -15.73 6.73
N GLY A 136 -18.95 -15.62 7.50
CA GLY A 136 -17.58 -15.72 6.98
C GLY A 136 -17.02 -14.42 6.44
N ASP A 137 -17.77 -13.33 6.49
CA ASP A 137 -17.31 -12.02 6.07
C ASP A 137 -16.32 -11.47 7.09
N ARG A 138 -15.22 -10.93 6.59
CA ARG A 138 -14.16 -10.36 7.43
C ARG A 138 -14.26 -8.84 7.43
N THR A 139 -14.16 -8.26 8.63
CA THR A 139 -14.00 -6.81 8.79
C THR A 139 -12.64 -6.54 9.36
N ILE A 140 -12.03 -5.43 8.91
CA ILE A 140 -10.70 -5.03 9.35
C ILE A 140 -10.78 -3.63 9.96
N MET A 141 -10.16 -3.48 11.12
CA MET A 141 -9.99 -2.19 11.78
C MET A 141 -8.51 -1.92 11.95
N VAL A 142 -8.12 -0.65 11.91
CA VAL A 142 -6.74 -0.22 12.15
C VAL A 142 -6.69 0.57 13.44
N PRO A 143 -6.07 0.03 14.52
CA PRO A 143 -5.93 0.80 15.75
C PRO A 143 -5.23 2.14 15.50
N GLY A 144 -5.80 3.20 16.02
CA GLY A 144 -5.28 4.55 15.80
C GLY A 144 -5.87 5.30 14.63
N LEU A 145 -6.69 4.65 13.81
CA LEU A 145 -7.45 5.29 12.74
C LEU A 145 -8.94 5.13 13.03
N GLU A 146 -9.59 6.26 13.33
CA GLU A 146 -11.03 6.25 13.51
C GLU A 146 -11.70 6.34 12.15
N PRO A 147 -12.81 5.59 11.91
CA PRO A 147 -13.60 5.78 10.70
C PRO A 147 -14.12 7.22 10.62
N LEU A 148 -14.38 7.69 9.39
CA LEU A 148 -15.04 8.97 9.21
C LEU A 148 -16.37 8.95 9.96
N ALA A 149 -16.60 9.98 10.77
CA ALA A 149 -17.87 10.11 11.46
C ALA A 149 -18.97 10.32 10.41
N ASP A 150 -20.03 9.53 10.49
CA ASP A 150 -21.24 9.78 9.73
C ASP A 150 -21.85 11.05 10.29
N GLY A 151 -21.69 12.11 9.55
CA GLY A 151 -22.07 13.45 9.97
C GLY A 151 -23.55 13.62 10.26
#